data_4dbd803ee7c5443eb8e38f0f8c470e9c
#
_entry.id   4dbd803ee7c5443eb8e38f0f8c470e9c
#
_cell.length_a   1.000
_cell.length_b   1.000
_cell.length_c   1.000
_cell.angle_alpha   90.00
_cell.angle_beta   90.00
_cell.angle_gamma   90.00
#
_symmetry.space_group_name_H-M   'P 1'
#
loop_
_entity.id
_entity.type
_entity.pdbx_description
1 polymer ?
#
loop_
_entity_poly.entity_id
_entity_poly.type
_entity_poly.pdbx_seq_one_letter_code
_entity_poly.pdbx_strand_id
1 'polypeptide(L)'
;AVKYRQAFEEYITKKGYDGIHALVAFSGKVKLPDDDKEYTEASINGFPEDRLTKEFDTDNYQVLLVANKYQTGFDQPKLCAMYVLKKLRGVNAVQTLSRLNRICAPYDKKTFVLDFVNTYEDIKAAFAPYYTTTLLANSVTPSAIYDLEATIDAYALFDPADIEAANDILYSQKVTGKQKQRLTFFL
;
A
#
# COMPACT_ATOMS: atom_id res chain seq x y z
N ALA A 1 -1.85 0.82 -22.36
CA ALA A 1 -2.69 -0.25 -21.84
C ALA A 1 -2.92 -1.35 -22.90
N VAL A 2 -3.40 -1.03 -24.11
CA VAL A 2 -3.79 -2.03 -25.14
C VAL A 2 -2.66 -3.03 -25.46
N LYS A 3 -1.49 -2.55 -25.89
CA LYS A 3 -0.33 -3.44 -26.19
C LYS A 3 0.10 -4.28 -24.98
N TYR A 4 0.04 -3.72 -23.78
CA TYR A 4 0.34 -4.47 -22.56
C TYR A 4 -0.68 -5.58 -22.30
N ARG A 5 -1.96 -5.33 -22.58
CA ARG A 5 -3.01 -6.34 -22.46
C ARG A 5 -2.76 -7.51 -23.42
N GLN A 6 -2.46 -7.22 -24.67
CA GLN A 6 -2.16 -8.24 -25.68
C GLN A 6 -0.94 -9.08 -25.27
N ALA A 7 0.18 -8.41 -24.93
CA ALA A 7 1.39 -9.11 -24.50
C ALA A 7 1.20 -9.93 -23.22
N PHE A 8 0.36 -9.43 -22.29
CA PHE A 8 0.03 -10.14 -21.07
C PHE A 8 -0.76 -11.43 -21.36
N GLU A 9 -1.76 -11.36 -22.23
CA GLU A 9 -2.55 -12.53 -22.61
C GLU A 9 -1.72 -13.58 -23.35
N GLU A 10 -0.87 -13.14 -24.29
CA GLU A 10 0.07 -14.03 -24.96
C GLU A 10 1.00 -14.72 -23.97
N TYR A 11 1.53 -13.98 -22.99
CA TYR A 11 2.42 -14.54 -21.99
C TYR A 11 1.71 -15.55 -21.08
N ILE A 12 0.52 -15.23 -20.58
CA ILE A 12 -0.27 -16.10 -19.72
C ILE A 12 -0.60 -17.41 -20.46
N THR A 13 -1.05 -17.31 -21.71
CA THR A 13 -1.34 -18.46 -22.56
C THR A 13 -0.09 -19.32 -22.82
N LYS A 14 1.03 -18.68 -23.17
CA LYS A 14 2.31 -19.36 -23.43
C LYS A 14 2.84 -20.12 -22.23
N LYS A 15 2.58 -19.59 -21.01
CA LYS A 15 3.02 -20.21 -19.76
C LYS A 15 2.03 -21.22 -19.18
N GLY A 16 0.82 -21.33 -19.74
CA GLY A 16 -0.24 -22.19 -19.23
C GLY A 16 -0.73 -21.77 -17.85
N TYR A 17 -0.77 -20.45 -17.57
CA TYR A 17 -1.32 -19.95 -16.32
C TYR A 17 -2.83 -19.82 -16.43
N ASP A 18 -3.56 -20.62 -15.65
CA ASP A 18 -5.01 -20.55 -15.58
C ASP A 18 -5.49 -19.59 -14.49
N GLY A 19 -6.66 -19.00 -14.71
CA GLY A 19 -7.32 -18.17 -13.70
C GLY A 19 -6.69 -16.80 -13.45
N ILE A 20 -5.78 -16.33 -14.32
CA ILE A 20 -5.18 -15.00 -14.23
C ILE A 20 -5.69 -14.15 -15.39
N HIS A 21 -6.53 -13.17 -15.05
CA HIS A 21 -7.14 -12.27 -16.02
C HIS A 21 -6.82 -10.80 -15.70
N ALA A 22 -6.66 -10.01 -16.75
CA ALA A 22 -6.39 -8.59 -16.65
C ALA A 22 -7.53 -7.76 -17.21
N LEU A 23 -7.78 -6.60 -16.60
CA LEU A 23 -8.59 -5.52 -17.15
C LEU A 23 -7.69 -4.38 -17.61
N VAL A 24 -8.23 -3.55 -18.49
CA VAL A 24 -7.59 -2.29 -18.89
C VAL A 24 -8.39 -1.10 -18.39
N ALA A 25 -7.68 -0.01 -18.04
CA ALA A 25 -8.28 1.25 -17.64
C ALA A 25 -7.58 2.41 -18.37
N PHE A 26 -8.28 3.04 -19.30
CA PHE A 26 -7.81 4.22 -20.03
C PHE A 26 -9.02 5.03 -20.54
N SER A 27 -8.80 6.29 -20.89
CA SER A 27 -9.86 7.16 -21.38
C SER A 27 -9.75 7.36 -22.87
N GLY A 28 -10.90 7.50 -23.53
CA GLY A 28 -10.99 7.78 -24.96
C GLY A 28 -10.76 6.56 -25.85
N LYS A 29 -10.31 6.82 -27.07
CA LYS A 29 -10.06 5.80 -28.10
C LYS A 29 -8.58 5.74 -28.42
N VAL A 30 -8.07 4.55 -28.68
CA VAL A 30 -6.67 4.28 -29.03
C VAL A 30 -6.63 3.51 -30.34
N LYS A 31 -5.82 3.99 -31.31
CA LYS A 31 -5.42 3.23 -32.50
C LYS A 31 -3.99 2.73 -32.30
N LEU A 32 -3.76 1.50 -32.68
CA LEU A 32 -2.40 0.95 -32.74
C LEU A 32 -1.79 1.25 -34.11
N PRO A 33 -0.47 1.47 -34.21
CA PRO A 33 0.19 1.76 -35.50
C PRO A 33 0.00 0.70 -36.59
N ASP A 34 -0.18 -0.54 -36.16
CA ASP A 34 -0.22 -1.72 -37.00
C ASP A 34 -1.65 -2.32 -37.13
N ASP A 35 -2.66 -1.58 -36.66
CA ASP A 35 -4.05 -2.03 -36.63
C ASP A 35 -5.00 -0.86 -36.89
N ASP A 36 -5.84 -0.96 -37.89
CA ASP A 36 -6.84 0.05 -38.26
C ASP A 36 -8.02 0.13 -37.24
N LYS A 37 -8.07 -0.78 -36.26
CA LYS A 37 -9.12 -0.81 -35.25
C LYS A 37 -8.95 0.28 -34.23
N GLU A 38 -10.08 0.86 -33.86
CA GLU A 38 -10.17 1.71 -32.67
C GLU A 38 -10.51 0.87 -31.44
N TYR A 39 -9.71 1.02 -30.41
CA TYR A 39 -9.91 0.36 -29.13
C TYR A 39 -10.44 1.35 -28.10
N THR A 40 -11.51 0.96 -27.41
CA THR A 40 -12.01 1.62 -26.22
C THR A 40 -11.85 0.68 -25.03
N GLU A 41 -11.89 1.22 -23.82
CA GLU A 41 -11.86 0.40 -22.60
C GLU A 41 -12.98 -0.65 -22.63
N ALA A 42 -14.21 -0.22 -22.96
CA ALA A 42 -15.36 -1.11 -23.07
C ALA A 42 -15.19 -2.21 -24.12
N SER A 43 -14.57 -1.90 -25.27
CA SER A 43 -14.36 -2.88 -26.34
C SER A 43 -13.36 -3.98 -25.96
N ILE A 44 -12.40 -3.67 -25.09
CA ILE A 44 -11.38 -4.63 -24.63
C ILE A 44 -11.89 -5.43 -23.42
N ASN A 45 -12.52 -4.75 -22.47
CA ASN A 45 -13.00 -5.41 -21.25
C ASN A 45 -14.31 -6.20 -21.46
N GLY A 46 -15.07 -5.91 -22.53
CA GLY A 46 -16.34 -6.58 -22.83
C GLY A 46 -17.54 -6.07 -22.03
N PHE A 47 -17.40 -4.95 -21.31
CA PHE A 47 -18.47 -4.32 -20.54
C PHE A 47 -18.27 -2.79 -20.45
N PRO A 48 -19.33 -2.01 -20.09
CA PRO A 48 -19.25 -0.55 -19.94
C PRO A 48 -18.24 -0.10 -18.89
N GLU A 49 -17.63 1.08 -19.10
CA GLU A 49 -16.57 1.64 -18.24
C GLU A 49 -16.98 1.84 -16.78
N ASP A 50 -18.24 2.15 -16.52
CA ASP A 50 -18.80 2.37 -15.17
C ASP A 50 -18.84 1.08 -14.33
N ARG A 51 -18.77 -0.08 -14.97
CA ARG A 51 -18.74 -1.38 -14.30
C ARG A 51 -17.33 -1.80 -13.87
N LEU A 52 -16.27 -1.18 -14.41
CA LEU A 52 -14.90 -1.64 -14.23
C LEU A 52 -14.51 -1.84 -12.77
N THR A 53 -14.82 -0.88 -11.90
CA THR A 53 -14.47 -0.98 -10.47
C THR A 53 -15.15 -2.15 -9.79
N LYS A 54 -16.42 -2.42 -10.14
CA LYS A 54 -17.18 -3.55 -9.59
C LYS A 54 -16.66 -4.88 -10.12
N GLU A 55 -16.36 -4.97 -11.41
CA GLU A 55 -15.82 -6.18 -12.03
C GLU A 55 -14.43 -6.50 -11.48
N PHE A 56 -13.58 -5.48 -11.27
CA PHE A 56 -12.25 -5.67 -10.70
C PHE A 56 -12.28 -6.04 -9.21
N ASP A 57 -13.37 -5.84 -8.51
CA ASP A 57 -13.53 -6.28 -7.10
C ASP A 57 -13.90 -7.77 -6.99
N THR A 58 -14.28 -8.40 -8.10
CA THR A 58 -14.55 -9.84 -8.16
C THR A 58 -13.25 -10.66 -8.18
N ASP A 59 -13.35 -11.95 -7.94
CA ASP A 59 -12.21 -12.86 -8.03
C ASP A 59 -11.84 -13.23 -9.47
N ASN A 60 -12.60 -12.74 -10.45
CA ASN A 60 -12.36 -13.03 -11.86
C ASN A 60 -11.13 -12.30 -12.44
N TYR A 61 -10.70 -11.19 -11.82
CA TYR A 61 -9.63 -10.36 -12.34
C TYR A 61 -8.58 -10.05 -11.29
N GLN A 62 -7.32 -10.33 -11.60
CA GLN A 62 -6.19 -10.18 -10.69
C GLN A 62 -5.29 -9.00 -11.07
N VAL A 63 -5.39 -8.51 -12.31
CA VAL A 63 -4.50 -7.47 -12.83
C VAL A 63 -5.31 -6.32 -13.45
N LEU A 64 -4.93 -5.08 -13.15
CA LEU A 64 -5.48 -3.88 -13.78
C LEU A 64 -4.36 -3.10 -14.47
N LEU A 65 -4.45 -2.98 -15.79
CA LEU A 65 -3.48 -2.25 -16.62
C LEU A 65 -3.98 -0.83 -16.86
N VAL A 66 -3.38 0.14 -16.20
CA VAL A 66 -3.85 1.53 -16.15
C VAL A 66 -3.01 2.45 -17.03
N ALA A 67 -3.66 3.29 -17.83
CA ALA A 67 -3.02 4.39 -18.55
C ALA A 67 -3.76 5.71 -18.28
N ASN A 68 -3.14 6.59 -17.50
CA ASN A 68 -3.63 7.95 -17.17
C ASN A 68 -5.06 8.03 -16.61
N LYS A 69 -5.59 6.94 -16.11
CA LYS A 69 -6.90 6.85 -15.48
C LYS A 69 -6.73 6.47 -14.00
N TYR A 70 -7.71 6.75 -13.15
CA TYR A 70 -7.68 6.40 -11.73
C TYR A 70 -6.50 6.99 -10.93
N GLN A 71 -5.98 8.13 -11.33
CA GLN A 71 -5.02 8.87 -10.50
C GLN A 71 -5.70 9.39 -9.22
N THR A 72 -7.00 9.66 -9.31
CA THR A 72 -7.90 9.98 -8.19
C THR A 72 -9.15 9.13 -8.24
N GLY A 73 -9.87 8.98 -7.12
CA GLY A 73 -11.20 8.35 -7.09
C GLY A 73 -11.27 6.82 -7.23
N PHE A 74 -10.16 6.11 -7.34
CA PHE A 74 -10.13 4.64 -7.38
C PHE A 74 -9.82 4.07 -6.00
N ASP A 75 -10.70 3.24 -5.49
CA ASP A 75 -10.55 2.58 -4.21
C ASP A 75 -10.65 1.05 -4.36
N GLN A 76 -9.52 0.37 -4.12
CA GLN A 76 -9.47 -1.09 -4.10
C GLN A 76 -8.52 -1.55 -2.99
N PRO A 77 -9.07 -1.89 -1.82
CA PRO A 77 -8.27 -2.31 -0.66
C PRO A 77 -7.45 -3.58 -0.89
N LYS A 78 -7.88 -4.47 -1.80
CA LYS A 78 -7.19 -5.73 -2.11
C LYS A 78 -5.87 -5.53 -2.89
N LEU A 79 -5.58 -4.32 -3.40
CA LEU A 79 -4.32 -4.06 -4.13
C LEU A 79 -3.10 -4.33 -3.24
N CYS A 80 -2.26 -5.26 -3.64
CA CYS A 80 -1.03 -5.62 -2.94
C CYS A 80 0.25 -5.33 -3.72
N ALA A 81 0.16 -5.18 -5.04
CA ALA A 81 1.31 -4.94 -5.90
C ALA A 81 1.08 -3.78 -6.87
N MET A 82 2.12 -3.02 -7.15
CA MET A 82 2.10 -1.99 -8.19
C MET A 82 3.38 -2.03 -9.03
N TYR A 83 3.21 -2.07 -10.34
CA TYR A 83 4.29 -1.97 -11.31
C TYR A 83 4.22 -0.60 -11.98
N VAL A 84 5.23 0.24 -11.77
CA VAL A 84 5.25 1.62 -12.24
C VAL A 84 6.11 1.72 -13.50
N LEU A 85 5.48 2.09 -14.61
CA LEU A 85 6.10 2.26 -15.93
C LEU A 85 6.02 3.72 -16.41
N LYS A 86 5.80 4.65 -15.49
CA LYS A 86 5.57 6.06 -15.77
C LYS A 86 6.34 6.92 -14.79
N LYS A 87 6.87 8.06 -15.27
CA LYS A 87 7.46 9.05 -14.37
C LYS A 87 6.39 9.65 -13.46
N LEU A 88 6.60 9.53 -12.15
CA LEU A 88 5.76 10.09 -11.10
C LEU A 88 6.47 11.31 -10.49
N ARG A 89 5.72 12.38 -10.18
CA ARG A 89 6.29 13.61 -9.59
C ARG A 89 5.34 14.22 -8.56
N GLY A 90 5.91 14.77 -7.49
CA GLY A 90 5.17 15.53 -6.47
C GLY A 90 3.91 14.80 -5.96
N VAL A 91 2.81 15.51 -5.87
CA VAL A 91 1.51 15.00 -5.38
C VAL A 91 1.06 13.73 -6.12
N ASN A 92 1.34 13.64 -7.43
CA ASN A 92 0.94 12.48 -8.23
C ASN A 92 1.64 11.19 -7.78
N ALA A 93 2.92 11.25 -7.41
CA ALA A 93 3.62 10.10 -6.85
C ALA A 93 2.97 9.63 -5.55
N VAL A 94 2.70 10.56 -4.64
CA VAL A 94 2.07 10.28 -3.35
C VAL A 94 0.68 9.66 -3.55
N GLN A 95 -0.18 10.31 -4.36
CA GLN A 95 -1.54 9.83 -4.61
C GLN A 95 -1.58 8.46 -5.30
N THR A 96 -0.63 8.19 -6.18
CA THR A 96 -0.57 6.91 -6.89
C THR A 96 -0.10 5.79 -5.95
N LEU A 97 1.02 5.97 -5.27
CA LEU A 97 1.64 4.92 -4.46
C LEU A 97 0.86 4.64 -3.17
N SER A 98 0.26 5.67 -2.55
CA SER A 98 -0.55 5.51 -1.33
C SER A 98 -1.79 4.64 -1.52
N ARG A 99 -2.19 4.32 -2.75
CA ARG A 99 -3.32 3.41 -3.01
C ARG A 99 -3.08 2.00 -2.50
N LEU A 100 -1.82 1.59 -2.39
CA LEU A 100 -1.46 0.29 -1.82
C LEU A 100 -1.59 0.24 -0.30
N ASN A 101 -1.58 1.39 0.39
CA ASN A 101 -1.53 1.45 1.85
C ASN A 101 -2.91 1.28 2.52
N ARG A 102 -3.92 0.84 1.77
CA ARG A 102 -5.25 0.62 2.33
C ARG A 102 -5.33 -0.69 3.08
N ILE A 103 -5.94 -0.64 4.26
CA ILE A 103 -6.18 -1.84 5.06
C ILE A 103 -7.24 -2.69 4.38
N CYS A 104 -7.03 -4.01 4.35
CA CYS A 104 -7.96 -4.98 3.77
C CYS A 104 -8.21 -6.12 4.77
N ALA A 105 -8.97 -5.83 5.84
CA ALA A 105 -9.36 -6.86 6.79
C ALA A 105 -10.24 -7.94 6.11
N PRO A 106 -10.13 -9.22 6.46
CA PRO A 106 -9.28 -9.80 7.52
C PRO A 106 -7.84 -10.13 7.07
N TYR A 107 -7.43 -9.73 5.87
CA TYR A 107 -6.15 -10.11 5.28
C TYR A 107 -5.00 -9.25 5.84
N ASP A 108 -3.93 -9.91 6.28
CA ASP A 108 -2.63 -9.25 6.56
C ASP A 108 -1.91 -8.99 5.23
N LYS A 109 -2.27 -7.87 4.61
CA LYS A 109 -1.81 -7.52 3.29
C LYS A 109 -0.38 -7.00 3.31
N LYS A 110 0.53 -7.70 2.63
CA LYS A 110 1.89 -7.20 2.34
C LYS A 110 1.91 -6.53 0.98
N THR A 111 2.39 -5.31 0.93
CA THR A 111 2.43 -4.51 -0.30
C THR A 111 3.84 -4.35 -0.82
N PHE A 112 3.99 -4.28 -2.15
CA PHE A 112 5.24 -3.94 -2.79
C PHE A 112 5.04 -3.07 -4.03
N VAL A 113 6.06 -2.28 -4.37
CA VAL A 113 6.13 -1.49 -5.60
C VAL A 113 7.37 -1.88 -6.35
N LEU A 114 7.24 -2.21 -7.62
CA LEU A 114 8.34 -2.35 -8.55
C LEU A 114 8.29 -1.18 -9.54
N ASP A 115 9.25 -0.29 -9.44
CA ASP A 115 9.33 0.91 -10.27
C ASP A 115 10.45 0.77 -11.31
N PHE A 116 10.13 0.97 -12.58
CA PHE A 116 11.06 0.83 -13.71
C PHE A 116 11.55 2.18 -14.27
N VAL A 117 11.03 3.30 -13.75
CA VAL A 117 11.23 4.62 -14.35
C VAL A 117 11.73 5.66 -13.36
N ASN A 118 11.30 5.58 -12.10
CA ASN A 118 11.64 6.57 -11.10
C ASN A 118 12.79 6.06 -10.23
N THR A 119 13.68 6.97 -9.81
CA THR A 119 14.72 6.65 -8.84
C THR A 119 14.17 6.75 -7.41
N TYR A 120 14.91 6.20 -6.46
CA TYR A 120 14.59 6.36 -5.03
C TYR A 120 14.50 7.84 -4.64
N GLU A 121 15.44 8.65 -5.15
CA GLU A 121 15.53 10.08 -4.88
C GLU A 121 14.31 10.84 -5.42
N ASP A 122 13.82 10.49 -6.62
CA ASP A 122 12.61 11.06 -7.19
C ASP A 122 11.40 10.85 -6.28
N ILE A 123 11.23 9.61 -5.81
CA ILE A 123 10.10 9.24 -4.95
C ILE A 123 10.26 9.86 -3.57
N LYS A 124 11.45 9.81 -2.97
CA LYS A 124 11.74 10.46 -1.69
C LYS A 124 11.43 11.94 -1.72
N ALA A 125 11.88 12.65 -2.77
CA ALA A 125 11.61 14.08 -2.94
C ALA A 125 10.11 14.37 -3.09
N ALA A 126 9.36 13.51 -3.77
CA ALA A 126 7.91 13.67 -3.93
C ALA A 126 7.15 13.50 -2.61
N PHE A 127 7.62 12.63 -1.73
CA PHE A 127 7.01 12.37 -0.43
C PHE A 127 7.46 13.34 0.68
N ALA A 128 8.64 13.95 0.55
CA ALA A 128 9.24 14.80 1.59
C ALA A 128 8.28 15.89 2.16
N PRO A 129 7.46 16.59 1.35
CA PRO A 129 6.52 17.59 1.88
C PRO A 129 5.42 17.02 2.79
N TYR A 130 5.16 15.71 2.72
CA TYR A 130 4.08 15.03 3.44
C TYR A 130 4.56 14.26 4.66
N TYR A 131 5.87 14.05 4.75
CA TYR A 131 6.50 13.40 5.90
C TYR A 131 7.34 14.42 6.68
N THR A 132 6.68 15.24 7.46
CA THR A 132 7.36 16.30 8.26
C THR A 132 8.19 15.73 9.40
N THR A 133 8.04 14.48 9.75
CA THR A 133 8.84 13.82 10.80
C THR A 133 8.74 12.31 10.65
N THR A 134 9.61 11.73 9.86
CA THR A 134 9.81 10.28 9.97
C THR A 134 11.26 10.05 10.37
N LEU A 135 11.45 9.40 11.50
CA LEU A 135 12.70 8.83 12.01
C LEU A 135 13.44 7.92 10.97
N LEU A 136 12.80 7.68 9.82
CA LEU A 136 13.33 6.91 8.69
C LEU A 136 14.26 7.71 7.75
N ALA A 137 14.41 9.02 7.95
CA ALA A 137 15.27 9.85 7.11
C ALA A 137 16.78 9.71 7.41
N ASN A 138 17.13 9.13 8.54
CA ASN A 138 18.52 8.83 8.90
C ASN A 138 18.68 7.32 9.07
N SER A 139 19.76 6.78 8.59
CA SER A 139 20.17 5.42 8.97
C SER A 139 20.09 5.33 10.48
N VAL A 140 19.25 4.43 10.99
CA VAL A 140 19.12 4.20 12.42
C VAL A 140 20.50 3.69 12.89
N THR A 141 21.28 4.56 13.51
CA THR A 141 22.49 4.12 14.20
C THR A 141 22.05 3.31 15.43
N PRO A 142 22.77 2.26 15.79
CA PRO A 142 22.45 1.50 17.02
C PRO A 142 22.28 2.37 18.26
N SER A 143 22.95 3.52 18.30
CA SER A 143 22.80 4.51 19.39
C SER A 143 21.44 5.24 19.38
N ALA A 144 20.76 5.35 18.25
CA ALA A 144 19.48 6.07 18.18
C ALA A 144 18.38 5.45 19.07
N ILE A 145 18.46 4.15 19.35
CA ILE A 145 17.54 3.46 20.25
C ILE A 145 17.80 3.93 21.70
N TYR A 146 19.07 4.00 22.10
CA TYR A 146 19.46 4.47 23.43
C TYR A 146 19.17 5.96 23.64
N ASP A 147 19.34 6.77 22.57
CA ASP A 147 19.00 8.20 22.60
C ASP A 147 17.48 8.41 22.76
N LEU A 148 16.66 7.56 22.13
CA LEU A 148 15.21 7.57 22.26
C LEU A 148 14.79 7.10 23.66
N GLU A 149 15.40 6.04 24.19
CA GLU A 149 15.18 5.54 25.56
C GLU A 149 15.50 6.64 26.57
N ALA A 150 16.68 7.27 26.48
CA ALA A 150 17.06 8.38 27.34
C ALA A 150 16.10 9.59 27.24
N THR A 151 15.55 9.84 26.06
CA THR A 151 14.56 10.90 25.84
C THR A 151 13.23 10.56 26.53
N ILE A 152 12.76 9.32 26.43
CA ILE A 152 11.54 8.85 27.08
C ILE A 152 11.71 8.92 28.61
N ASP A 153 12.85 8.47 29.12
CA ASP A 153 13.17 8.52 30.55
C ASP A 153 13.23 9.96 31.11
N ALA A 154 13.73 10.90 30.30
CA ALA A 154 13.76 12.32 30.67
C ALA A 154 12.37 12.95 30.84
N TYR A 155 11.33 12.41 30.21
CA TYR A 155 9.94 12.83 30.45
C TYR A 155 9.38 12.31 31.75
N ALA A 156 10.07 11.38 32.44
CA ALA A 156 9.66 10.78 33.70
C ALA A 156 8.20 10.32 33.72
N LEU A 157 7.74 9.76 32.61
CA LEU A 157 6.36 9.27 32.47
C LEU A 157 6.13 7.98 33.25
N PHE A 158 7.21 7.24 33.55
CA PHE A 158 7.16 5.99 34.28
C PHE A 158 8.24 5.99 35.37
N ASP A 159 7.85 5.62 36.59
CA ASP A 159 8.82 5.29 37.63
C ASP A 159 9.17 3.81 37.52
N PRO A 160 10.45 3.42 37.47
CA PRO A 160 10.87 2.01 37.47
C PRO A 160 10.23 1.18 38.59
N ALA A 161 10.01 1.77 39.75
CA ALA A 161 9.33 1.12 40.85
C ALA A 161 7.85 0.84 40.59
N ASP A 162 7.18 1.69 39.80
CA ASP A 162 5.79 1.48 39.37
C ASP A 162 5.67 0.36 38.36
N ILE A 163 6.64 0.27 37.42
CA ILE A 163 6.72 -0.83 36.45
C ILE A 163 6.92 -2.17 37.16
N GLU A 164 7.83 -2.21 38.14
CA GLU A 164 8.08 -3.43 38.93
C GLU A 164 6.83 -3.83 39.71
N ALA A 165 6.18 -2.89 40.37
CA ALA A 165 4.95 -3.11 41.12
C ALA A 165 3.78 -3.56 40.22
N ALA A 166 3.67 -3.02 39.00
CA ALA A 166 2.67 -3.46 38.02
C ALA A 166 2.95 -4.88 37.52
N ASN A 167 4.21 -5.21 37.24
CA ASN A 167 4.64 -6.57 36.82
C ASN A 167 4.38 -7.60 37.92
N ASP A 168 4.69 -7.29 39.18
CA ASP A 168 4.41 -8.17 40.32
C ASP A 168 2.93 -8.51 40.44
N ILE A 169 2.05 -7.54 40.15
CA ILE A 169 0.61 -7.76 40.16
C ILE A 169 0.16 -8.59 38.93
N LEU A 170 0.64 -8.23 37.74
CA LEU A 170 0.25 -8.90 36.47
C LEU A 170 0.65 -10.38 36.45
N TYR A 171 1.83 -10.70 36.96
CA TYR A 171 2.35 -12.07 36.93
C TYR A 171 2.07 -12.85 38.24
N SER A 172 1.34 -12.29 39.18
CA SER A 172 0.93 -13.02 40.39
C SER A 172 -0.15 -14.06 40.08
N GLN A 173 -0.02 -15.25 40.65
CA GLN A 173 -0.97 -16.35 40.42
C GLN A 173 -2.39 -16.07 40.96
N LYS A 174 -2.56 -15.11 41.88
CA LYS A 174 -3.86 -14.68 42.41
C LYS A 174 -3.85 -13.16 42.61
N VAL A 175 -4.65 -12.45 41.81
CA VAL A 175 -4.81 -11.00 41.92
C VAL A 175 -5.99 -10.67 42.84
N THR A 176 -5.76 -9.95 43.91
CA THR A 176 -6.80 -9.48 44.82
C THR A 176 -7.52 -8.25 44.29
N GLY A 177 -8.74 -7.94 44.81
CA GLY A 177 -9.51 -6.78 44.39
C GLY A 177 -8.79 -5.44 44.55
N LYS A 178 -7.98 -5.30 45.61
CA LYS A 178 -7.15 -4.11 45.85
C LYS A 178 -6.01 -3.97 44.82
N GLN A 179 -5.44 -5.08 44.39
CA GLN A 179 -4.40 -5.09 43.36
C GLN A 179 -4.95 -4.75 41.97
N LYS A 180 -6.18 -5.18 41.64
CA LYS A 180 -6.88 -4.75 40.42
C LYS A 180 -7.11 -3.25 40.36
N GLN A 181 -7.52 -2.62 41.47
CA GLN A 181 -7.66 -1.16 41.57
C GLN A 181 -6.33 -0.43 41.37
N ARG A 182 -5.23 -0.98 41.88
CA ARG A 182 -3.90 -0.39 41.72
C ARG A 182 -3.39 -0.48 40.28
N LEU A 183 -3.69 -1.57 39.59
CA LEU A 183 -3.41 -1.72 38.14
C LEU A 183 -4.14 -0.66 37.29
N THR A 184 -5.36 -0.31 37.63
CA THR A 184 -6.13 0.74 36.92
C THR A 184 -5.53 2.15 37.13
N PHE A 185 -4.68 2.35 38.15
CA PHE A 185 -3.98 3.60 38.37
C PHE A 185 -2.71 3.72 37.51
N PHE A 186 -2.12 2.60 37.04
CA PHE A 186 -0.95 2.56 36.17
C PHE A 186 -1.31 2.55 34.66
N LEU A 187 -2.57 2.38 34.32
CA LEU A 187 -3.11 2.41 32.96
C LEU A 187 -3.85 3.73 32.69
#